data_33a680b8f49837b396fb90244ac5a4ba
#
_entry.id   33a680b8f49837b396fb90244ac5a4ba
#
_cell.length_a   1.000
_cell.length_b   1.000
_cell.length_c   1.000
_cell.angle_alpha   90.00
_cell.angle_beta   90.00
_cell.angle_gamma   90.00
#
_symmetry.space_group_name_H-M   'P 1'
#
loop_
_entity.id
_entity.type
_entity.pdbx_description
1 polymer ?
#
loop_
_entity_poly.entity_id
_entity_poly.type
_entity_poly.pdbx_seq_one_letter_code
_entity_poly.pdbx_strand_id
1 'polypeptide(L)'
;MVLTAKVFRVNAEATLGMIAQKLRDFRVVDVVKEGDREVELVTDVHDVTGGKDYVSGVFSRDKLVRIRQRGGIVPVVKTIDAYIEFRDRGDKIFLIVMQQKHFANYVATTLSNALFLNFRSIVEARIPHERLVELHERNPDGTRLIWFDQVDYPGVEKLALAGPSLMDTSMYDEALRHGRIWYIVYVSREKGRVFGLTRNAVFTAFTRLSEQDFLEHIRTEVV
;
A
#
# COMPACT_ATOMS: atom_id res chain seq x y z
N MET A 1 -9.70 -10.43 9.18
CA MET A 1 -8.58 -10.41 8.22
C MET A 1 -7.85 -9.09 8.39
N VAL A 2 -6.55 -9.07 8.38
CA VAL A 2 -5.75 -7.83 8.42
C VAL A 2 -5.83 -7.18 7.04
N LEU A 3 -6.27 -5.92 6.99
CA LEU A 3 -6.26 -5.15 5.74
C LEU A 3 -4.90 -4.44 5.59
N THR A 4 -4.37 -4.46 4.38
CA THR A 4 -3.10 -3.80 4.04
C THR A 4 -3.26 -3.05 2.73
N ALA A 5 -2.69 -1.87 2.65
CA ALA A 5 -2.61 -1.09 1.43
C ALA A 5 -1.23 -0.43 1.31
N LYS A 6 -0.88 -0.09 0.09
CA LYS A 6 0.30 0.73 -0.19
C LYS A 6 -0.07 1.89 -1.09
N VAL A 7 0.49 3.07 -0.81
CA VAL A 7 0.29 4.27 -1.61
C VAL A 7 1.52 4.55 -2.45
N PHE A 8 1.27 4.96 -3.68
CA PHE A 8 2.26 5.38 -4.67
C PHE A 8 1.93 6.77 -5.17
N ARG A 9 2.90 7.45 -5.74
CA ARG A 9 2.74 8.73 -6.42
C ARG A 9 2.94 8.56 -7.92
N VAL A 10 2.09 9.18 -8.72
CA VAL A 10 2.27 9.30 -10.17
C VAL A 10 3.19 10.47 -10.46
N ASN A 11 4.30 10.20 -11.15
CA ASN A 11 5.31 11.20 -11.55
C ASN A 11 5.22 11.55 -13.04
N ALA A 12 4.18 11.10 -13.73
CA ALA A 12 3.93 11.43 -15.13
C ALA A 12 2.81 12.47 -15.23
N GLU A 13 2.86 13.30 -16.26
CA GLU A 13 1.74 14.15 -16.62
C GLU A 13 0.57 13.28 -17.07
N ALA A 14 -0.54 13.35 -16.34
CA ALA A 14 -1.70 12.54 -16.58
C ALA A 14 -2.96 13.21 -16.03
N THR A 15 -4.11 12.90 -16.64
CA THR A 15 -5.43 13.21 -16.10
C THR A 15 -6.13 11.94 -15.68
N LEU A 16 -7.05 12.04 -14.73
CA LEU A 16 -7.89 10.89 -14.32
C LEU A 16 -8.67 10.31 -15.51
N GLY A 17 -9.12 11.16 -16.46
CA GLY A 17 -9.81 10.70 -17.67
C GLY A 17 -8.94 9.81 -18.56
N MET A 18 -7.67 10.20 -18.78
CA MET A 18 -6.70 9.39 -19.52
C MET A 18 -6.41 8.07 -18.81
N ILE A 19 -6.23 8.11 -17.48
CA ILE A 19 -6.01 6.91 -16.67
C ILE A 19 -7.22 5.98 -16.76
N ALA A 20 -8.44 6.50 -16.60
CA ALA A 20 -9.68 5.71 -16.68
C ALA A 20 -9.84 5.00 -18.02
N GLN A 21 -9.55 5.69 -19.12
CA GLN A 21 -9.61 5.09 -20.45
C GLN A 21 -8.63 3.94 -20.59
N LYS A 22 -7.36 4.18 -20.27
CA LYS A 22 -6.31 3.17 -20.39
C LYS A 22 -6.53 1.97 -19.45
N LEU A 23 -7.11 2.18 -18.26
CA LEU A 23 -7.47 1.08 -17.36
C LEU A 23 -8.56 0.18 -17.93
N ARG A 24 -9.57 0.75 -18.62
CA ARG A 24 -10.63 -0.06 -19.27
C ARG A 24 -10.12 -0.92 -20.41
N ASP A 25 -9.07 -0.44 -21.09
CA ASP A 25 -8.47 -1.14 -22.23
C ASP A 25 -7.33 -2.08 -21.80
N PHE A 26 -6.97 -2.07 -20.49
CA PHE A 26 -5.84 -2.85 -20.01
C PHE A 26 -6.20 -4.32 -19.84
N ARG A 27 -5.65 -5.15 -20.71
CA ARG A 27 -5.72 -6.61 -20.63
C ARG A 27 -4.49 -7.23 -21.29
N VAL A 28 -3.84 -8.13 -20.57
CA VAL A 28 -2.70 -8.93 -21.05
C VAL A 28 -3.05 -10.41 -20.87
N VAL A 29 -2.76 -11.22 -21.88
CA VAL A 29 -2.94 -12.68 -21.84
C VAL A 29 -1.59 -13.31 -22.08
N ASP A 30 -1.11 -14.06 -21.10
CA ASP A 30 0.09 -14.88 -21.19
C ASP A 30 -0.31 -16.35 -21.36
N VAL A 31 0.33 -17.07 -22.30
CA VAL A 31 0.10 -18.50 -22.50
C VAL A 31 1.26 -19.29 -21.92
N VAL A 32 0.97 -20.16 -20.97
CA VAL A 32 1.97 -21.00 -20.30
C VAL A 32 1.71 -22.47 -20.64
N LYS A 33 2.76 -23.21 -21.04
CA LYS A 33 2.66 -24.65 -21.23
C LYS A 33 2.78 -25.39 -19.89
N GLU A 34 1.80 -26.25 -19.60
CA GLU A 34 1.83 -27.16 -18.45
C GLU A 34 1.59 -28.58 -18.95
N GLY A 35 2.67 -29.35 -19.11
CA GLY A 35 2.67 -30.63 -19.83
C GLY A 35 2.28 -30.43 -21.31
N ASP A 36 1.25 -31.16 -21.76
CA ASP A 36 0.69 -31.07 -23.12
C ASP A 36 -0.45 -30.04 -23.27
N ARG A 37 -0.72 -29.26 -22.24
CA ARG A 37 -1.81 -28.26 -22.23
C ARG A 37 -1.24 -26.85 -22.26
N GLU A 38 -1.92 -25.99 -22.99
CA GLU A 38 -1.73 -24.54 -22.92
C GLU A 38 -2.75 -23.96 -21.92
N VAL A 39 -2.26 -23.10 -21.04
CA VAL A 39 -3.07 -22.43 -20.01
C VAL A 39 -2.93 -20.93 -20.22
N GLU A 40 -4.04 -20.25 -20.44
CA GLU A 40 -4.07 -18.78 -20.50
C GLU A 40 -4.08 -18.22 -19.10
N LEU A 41 -3.23 -17.21 -18.86
CA LEU A 41 -3.17 -16.42 -17.62
C LEU A 41 -3.47 -14.98 -17.97
N VAL A 42 -4.55 -14.46 -17.41
CA VAL A 42 -5.03 -13.11 -17.67
C VAL A 42 -4.54 -12.15 -16.60
N THR A 43 -4.12 -10.96 -17.02
CA THR A 43 -3.90 -9.80 -16.15
C THR A 43 -4.70 -8.65 -16.72
N ASP A 44 -5.66 -8.13 -15.98
CA ASP A 44 -6.54 -7.05 -16.43
C ASP A 44 -6.97 -6.10 -15.30
N VAL A 45 -7.73 -5.07 -15.67
CA VAL A 45 -8.45 -4.21 -14.75
C VAL A 45 -9.92 -4.20 -15.14
N HIS A 46 -10.77 -4.52 -14.18
CA HIS A 46 -12.23 -4.51 -14.38
C HIS A 46 -12.93 -3.62 -13.35
N ASP A 47 -14.25 -3.47 -13.48
CA ASP A 47 -15.09 -2.63 -12.61
C ASP A 47 -14.60 -1.19 -12.46
N VAL A 48 -14.07 -0.63 -13.57
CA VAL A 48 -13.55 0.73 -13.60
C VAL A 48 -14.66 1.75 -13.43
N THR A 49 -14.62 2.44 -12.30
CA THR A 49 -15.54 3.51 -11.92
C THR A 49 -14.77 4.81 -11.65
N GLY A 50 -15.45 5.94 -11.64
CA GLY A 50 -14.79 7.21 -11.39
C GLY A 50 -15.73 8.26 -10.82
N GLY A 51 -15.17 9.23 -10.13
CA GLY A 51 -15.79 10.42 -9.60
C GLY A 51 -15.06 11.68 -10.06
N LYS A 52 -15.31 12.78 -9.35
CA LYS A 52 -14.71 14.08 -9.68
C LYS A 52 -13.18 14.07 -9.49
N ASP A 53 -12.72 13.41 -8.43
CA ASP A 53 -11.31 13.44 -7.95
C ASP A 53 -10.69 12.05 -7.83
N TYR A 54 -11.33 11.00 -8.37
CA TYR A 54 -10.79 9.64 -8.34
C TYR A 54 -11.23 8.78 -9.52
N VAL A 55 -10.44 7.75 -9.78
CA VAL A 55 -10.77 6.60 -10.64
C VAL A 55 -10.35 5.34 -9.90
N SER A 56 -11.24 4.36 -9.81
CA SER A 56 -10.98 3.09 -9.13
C SER A 56 -11.34 1.90 -10.00
N GLY A 57 -10.86 0.73 -9.63
CA GLY A 57 -11.16 -0.55 -10.28
C GLY A 57 -10.55 -1.70 -9.50
N VAL A 58 -10.68 -2.90 -10.05
CA VAL A 58 -10.06 -4.12 -9.52
C VAL A 58 -9.00 -4.58 -10.50
N PHE A 59 -7.75 -4.60 -10.06
CA PHE A 59 -6.65 -5.21 -10.79
C PHE A 59 -6.61 -6.70 -10.46
N SER A 60 -6.75 -7.55 -11.47
CA SER A 60 -6.75 -9.00 -11.34
C SER A 60 -5.56 -9.61 -12.06
N ARG A 61 -4.97 -10.62 -11.47
CA ARG A 61 -3.87 -11.37 -12.06
C ARG A 61 -4.00 -12.86 -11.82
N ASP A 62 -3.95 -13.63 -12.88
CA ASP A 62 -3.86 -15.07 -12.84
C ASP A 62 -2.44 -15.55 -12.60
N LYS A 63 -2.31 -16.60 -11.82
CA LYS A 63 -1.06 -17.35 -11.62
C LYS A 63 -1.32 -18.84 -11.68
N LEU A 64 -0.45 -19.58 -12.35
CA LEU A 64 -0.43 -21.03 -12.25
C LEU A 64 0.25 -21.41 -10.92
N VAL A 65 -0.49 -22.04 -10.02
CA VAL A 65 0.01 -22.55 -8.74
C VAL A 65 -0.14 -24.07 -8.69
N ARG A 66 0.81 -24.76 -8.04
CA ARG A 66 0.74 -26.21 -7.86
C ARG A 66 0.25 -26.53 -6.47
N ILE A 67 -0.92 -27.17 -6.40
CA ILE A 67 -1.57 -27.54 -5.14
C ILE A 67 -1.34 -29.03 -4.90
N ARG A 68 -0.85 -29.37 -3.69
CA ARG A 68 -0.74 -30.76 -3.26
C ARG A 68 -2.11 -31.27 -2.84
N GLN A 69 -2.58 -32.29 -3.51
CA GLN A 69 -3.81 -33.03 -3.21
C GLN A 69 -3.47 -34.48 -2.85
N ARG A 70 -4.48 -35.25 -2.38
CA ARG A 70 -4.29 -36.67 -1.99
C ARG A 70 -3.75 -37.53 -3.14
N GLY A 71 -4.14 -37.23 -4.40
CA GLY A 71 -3.71 -37.94 -5.62
C GLY A 71 -2.44 -37.40 -6.27
N GLY A 72 -1.76 -36.42 -5.69
CA GLY A 72 -0.55 -35.85 -6.27
C GLY A 72 -0.54 -34.29 -6.28
N ILE A 73 0.30 -33.73 -7.14
CA ILE A 73 0.41 -32.28 -7.34
C ILE A 73 -0.40 -31.91 -8.58
N VAL A 74 -1.35 -30.98 -8.43
CA VAL A 74 -2.21 -30.52 -9.52
C VAL A 74 -1.98 -29.04 -9.79
N PRO A 75 -1.74 -28.63 -11.05
CA PRO A 75 -1.69 -27.24 -11.44
C PRO A 75 -3.10 -26.62 -11.44
N VAL A 76 -3.24 -25.45 -10.86
CA VAL A 76 -4.50 -24.69 -10.76
C VAL A 76 -4.24 -23.23 -11.06
N VAL A 77 -5.09 -22.61 -11.87
CA VAL A 77 -5.08 -21.16 -12.04
C VAL A 77 -5.69 -20.51 -10.81
N LYS A 78 -4.95 -19.59 -10.19
CA LYS A 78 -5.38 -18.80 -9.05
C LYS A 78 -5.36 -17.32 -9.43
N THR A 79 -6.50 -16.67 -9.36
CA THR A 79 -6.63 -15.22 -9.52
C THR A 79 -6.33 -14.52 -8.20
N ILE A 80 -5.60 -13.41 -8.28
CA ILE A 80 -5.30 -12.52 -7.16
C ILE A 80 -5.79 -11.13 -7.54
N ASP A 81 -6.70 -10.61 -6.72
CA ASP A 81 -7.33 -9.31 -6.92
C ASP A 81 -6.74 -8.26 -5.98
N ALA A 82 -6.67 -7.02 -6.46
CA ALA A 82 -6.34 -5.85 -5.69
C ALA A 82 -7.27 -4.70 -6.08
N TYR A 83 -7.98 -4.12 -5.11
CA TYR A 83 -8.63 -2.84 -5.36
C TYR A 83 -7.57 -1.77 -5.60
N ILE A 84 -7.77 -0.97 -6.64
CA ILE A 84 -6.91 0.17 -6.99
C ILE A 84 -7.72 1.45 -7.05
N GLU A 85 -7.12 2.56 -6.61
CA GLU A 85 -7.73 3.88 -6.72
C GLU A 85 -6.66 4.91 -7.06
N PHE A 86 -6.82 5.59 -8.19
CA PHE A 86 -6.08 6.81 -8.52
C PHE A 86 -6.87 8.00 -7.99
N ARG A 87 -6.21 8.85 -7.19
CA ARG A 87 -6.82 10.04 -6.58
C ARG A 87 -6.03 11.29 -6.90
N ASP A 88 -6.74 12.28 -7.42
CA ASP A 88 -6.19 13.60 -7.72
C ASP A 88 -6.28 14.51 -6.49
N ARG A 89 -5.17 15.15 -6.16
CA ARG A 89 -5.02 16.15 -5.08
C ARG A 89 -4.54 17.50 -5.61
N GLY A 90 -4.94 17.84 -6.82
CA GLY A 90 -4.67 19.10 -7.50
C GLY A 90 -3.32 19.12 -8.21
N ASP A 91 -2.22 19.04 -7.49
CA ASP A 91 -0.85 19.02 -8.05
C ASP A 91 -0.27 17.60 -8.22
N LYS A 92 -0.90 16.59 -7.64
CA LYS A 92 -0.40 15.22 -7.60
C LYS A 92 -1.51 14.20 -7.71
N ILE A 93 -1.24 13.14 -8.45
CA ILE A 93 -2.08 11.94 -8.47
C ILE A 93 -1.40 10.86 -7.63
N PHE A 94 -2.17 10.25 -6.73
CA PHE A 94 -1.76 9.11 -5.93
C PHE A 94 -2.46 7.85 -6.41
N LEU A 95 -1.77 6.71 -6.32
CA LEU A 95 -2.35 5.39 -6.52
C LEU A 95 -2.38 4.66 -5.17
N ILE A 96 -3.56 4.28 -4.71
CA ILE A 96 -3.78 3.41 -3.56
C ILE A 96 -3.99 1.99 -4.10
N VAL A 97 -3.24 1.02 -3.59
CA VAL A 97 -3.40 -0.40 -3.90
C VAL A 97 -3.70 -1.15 -2.61
N MET A 98 -4.91 -1.69 -2.48
CA MET A 98 -5.32 -2.50 -1.33
C MET A 98 -4.86 -3.93 -1.51
N GLN A 99 -3.63 -4.21 -1.10
CA GLN A 99 -3.02 -5.53 -1.12
C GLN A 99 -1.70 -5.50 -0.32
N GLN A 100 -1.15 -6.68 -0.04
CA GLN A 100 0.16 -6.80 0.59
C GLN A 100 1.25 -6.13 -0.25
N LYS A 101 2.27 -5.57 0.42
CA LYS A 101 3.35 -4.76 -0.16
C LYS A 101 3.93 -5.31 -1.46
N HIS A 102 4.22 -6.62 -1.50
CA HIS A 102 4.86 -7.22 -2.68
C HIS A 102 3.95 -7.21 -3.91
N PHE A 103 2.67 -7.56 -3.72
CA PHE A 103 1.72 -7.53 -4.82
C PHE A 103 1.35 -6.09 -5.21
N ALA A 104 1.23 -5.18 -4.25
CA ALA A 104 1.02 -3.76 -4.53
C ALA A 104 2.16 -3.16 -5.37
N ASN A 105 3.41 -3.51 -5.09
CA ASN A 105 4.56 -3.10 -5.91
C ASN A 105 4.46 -3.66 -7.34
N TYR A 106 4.07 -4.92 -7.49
CA TYR A 106 3.84 -5.53 -8.80
C TYR A 106 2.77 -4.77 -9.58
N VAL A 107 1.61 -4.48 -8.95
CA VAL A 107 0.52 -3.70 -9.57
C VAL A 107 1.02 -2.33 -10.02
N ALA A 108 1.71 -1.60 -9.16
CA ALA A 108 2.24 -0.27 -9.48
C ALA A 108 3.23 -0.31 -10.67
N THR A 109 4.13 -1.30 -10.70
CA THR A 109 5.09 -1.46 -11.81
C THR A 109 4.38 -1.81 -13.11
N THR A 110 3.42 -2.73 -13.08
CA THR A 110 2.64 -3.15 -14.25
C THR A 110 1.82 -1.98 -14.81
N LEU A 111 1.11 -1.25 -13.96
CA LEU A 111 0.35 -0.08 -14.37
C LEU A 111 1.24 1.08 -14.83
N SER A 112 2.42 1.26 -14.24
CA SER A 112 3.39 2.26 -14.70
C SER A 112 3.78 2.01 -16.16
N ASN A 113 4.09 0.77 -16.52
CA ASN A 113 4.41 0.39 -17.88
C ASN A 113 3.21 0.51 -18.84
N ALA A 114 2.04 0.03 -18.42
CA ALA A 114 0.85 0.00 -19.25
C ALA A 114 0.29 1.40 -19.53
N LEU A 115 0.19 2.23 -18.51
CA LEU A 115 -0.43 3.56 -18.62
C LEU A 115 0.51 4.61 -19.19
N PHE A 116 1.82 4.53 -18.89
CA PHE A 116 2.79 5.59 -19.17
C PHE A 116 3.96 5.16 -20.04
N LEU A 117 4.03 3.89 -20.43
CA LEU A 117 5.16 3.30 -21.18
C LEU A 117 6.51 3.51 -20.49
N ASN A 118 6.51 3.67 -19.16
CA ASN A 118 7.69 3.91 -18.34
C ASN A 118 7.48 3.34 -16.92
N PHE A 119 8.39 2.46 -16.50
CA PHE A 119 8.32 1.80 -15.18
C PHE A 119 8.60 2.73 -13.99
N ARG A 120 9.02 3.99 -14.21
CA ARG A 120 9.25 5.00 -13.16
C ARG A 120 8.16 6.06 -13.06
N SER A 121 7.08 5.91 -13.80
CA SER A 121 5.97 6.87 -13.76
C SER A 121 5.09 6.71 -12.51
N ILE A 122 5.06 5.52 -11.90
CA ILE A 122 4.43 5.27 -10.61
C ILE A 122 5.53 4.85 -9.63
N VAL A 123 5.77 5.67 -8.61
CA VAL A 123 6.82 5.47 -7.63
C VAL A 123 6.26 5.37 -6.22
N GLU A 124 7.02 4.81 -5.28
CA GLU A 124 6.61 4.77 -3.87
C GLU A 124 6.32 6.19 -3.34
N ALA A 125 5.17 6.38 -2.73
CA ALA A 125 4.93 7.56 -1.92
C ALA A 125 5.81 7.49 -0.66
N ARG A 126 6.32 8.66 -0.25
CA ARG A 126 7.07 8.79 1.00
C ARG A 126 6.36 9.75 1.92
N ILE A 127 6.12 9.30 3.14
CA ILE A 127 5.60 10.13 4.21
C ILE A 127 6.79 10.81 4.88
N PRO A 128 6.82 12.14 4.93
CA PRO A 128 7.88 12.87 5.63
C PRO A 128 7.96 12.45 7.10
N HIS A 129 9.15 12.53 7.68
CA HIS A 129 9.38 12.22 9.10
C HIS A 129 8.50 13.09 9.99
N GLU A 130 8.40 14.35 9.67
CA GLU A 130 7.61 15.37 10.39
C GLU A 130 6.13 14.97 10.43
N ARG A 131 5.62 14.39 9.35
CA ARG A 131 4.22 13.92 9.30
C ARG A 131 3.98 12.71 10.21
N LEU A 132 4.96 11.82 10.35
CA LEU A 132 4.88 10.70 11.30
C LEU A 132 4.99 11.18 12.76
N VAL A 133 5.79 12.22 13.02
CA VAL A 133 5.84 12.91 14.33
C VAL A 133 4.48 13.52 14.65
N GLU A 134 3.90 14.32 13.75
CA GLU A 134 2.56 14.90 13.93
C GLU A 134 1.48 13.85 14.20
N LEU A 135 1.56 12.70 13.52
CA LEU A 135 0.63 11.60 13.72
C LEU A 135 0.72 11.04 15.14
N HIS A 136 1.94 10.92 15.70
CA HIS A 136 2.14 10.53 17.08
C HIS A 136 1.61 11.60 18.05
N GLU A 137 1.97 12.86 17.84
CA GLU A 137 1.56 13.98 18.69
C GLU A 137 0.03 14.19 18.73
N ARG A 138 -0.65 13.92 17.60
CA ARG A 138 -2.12 13.91 17.56
C ARG A 138 -2.76 12.71 18.27
N ASN A 139 -2.03 11.64 18.49
CA ASN A 139 -2.47 10.40 19.14
C ASN A 139 -1.55 9.99 20.31
N PRO A 140 -1.29 10.87 21.30
CA PRO A 140 -0.26 10.63 22.32
C PRO A 140 -0.55 9.37 23.15
N ASP A 141 -1.79 9.21 23.61
CA ASP A 141 -2.23 8.04 24.39
C ASP A 141 -2.50 6.81 23.50
N GLY A 142 -2.61 7.02 22.20
CA GLY A 142 -2.93 5.98 21.20
C GLY A 142 -1.72 5.30 20.61
N THR A 143 -0.55 5.93 20.60
CA THR A 143 0.64 5.34 20.00
C THR A 143 1.19 4.22 20.88
N ARG A 144 1.39 3.05 20.28
CA ARG A 144 1.80 1.81 20.97
C ARG A 144 3.20 1.36 20.63
N LEU A 145 3.70 1.74 19.45
CA LEU A 145 4.99 1.33 18.95
C LEU A 145 5.51 2.37 17.98
N ILE A 146 6.76 2.78 18.14
CA ILE A 146 7.48 3.62 17.18
C ILE A 146 8.82 2.96 16.88
N TRP A 147 9.14 2.83 15.59
CA TRP A 147 10.45 2.41 15.12
C TRP A 147 11.19 3.57 14.50
N PHE A 148 12.44 3.73 14.89
CA PHE A 148 13.39 4.68 14.33
C PHE A 148 14.44 3.94 13.52
N ASP A 149 14.89 4.53 12.43
CA ASP A 149 16.09 4.16 11.69
C ASP A 149 17.02 5.37 11.56
N GLN A 150 18.14 5.21 10.86
CA GLN A 150 19.16 6.24 10.74
C GLN A 150 19.62 6.76 12.12
N VAL A 151 19.71 5.83 13.07
CA VAL A 151 20.12 6.14 14.44
C VAL A 151 21.62 6.39 14.47
N ASP A 152 22.06 7.49 15.06
CA ASP A 152 23.47 7.89 15.12
C ASP A 152 24.22 7.40 16.37
N TYR A 153 23.65 6.43 17.09
CA TYR A 153 24.38 5.74 18.18
C TYR A 153 25.35 4.70 17.63
N PRO A 154 26.59 4.66 18.12
CA PRO A 154 27.56 3.64 17.72
C PRO A 154 27.01 2.22 17.89
N GLY A 155 27.00 1.43 16.80
CA GLY A 155 26.54 0.05 16.81
C GLY A 155 25.02 -0.14 16.83
N VAL A 156 24.22 0.92 16.70
CA VAL A 156 22.76 0.85 16.66
C VAL A 156 22.25 1.32 15.31
N GLU A 157 21.63 0.42 14.53
CA GLU A 157 21.00 0.77 13.26
C GLU A 157 19.53 1.20 13.41
N LYS A 158 18.85 0.63 14.40
CA LYS A 158 17.42 0.83 14.64
C LYS A 158 17.12 0.87 16.13
N LEU A 159 16.13 1.67 16.49
CA LEU A 159 15.61 1.77 17.85
C LEU A 159 14.09 1.58 17.81
N ALA A 160 13.53 0.88 18.77
CA ALA A 160 12.10 0.72 18.94
C ALA A 160 11.67 1.15 20.34
N LEU A 161 10.62 1.96 20.40
CA LEU A 161 9.93 2.31 21.63
C LEU A 161 8.55 1.69 21.63
N ALA A 162 8.21 0.94 22.67
CA ALA A 162 6.91 0.31 22.83
C ALA A 162 6.36 0.59 24.23
N GLY A 163 5.11 1.05 24.31
CA GLY A 163 4.48 1.36 25.57
C GLY A 163 3.16 2.10 25.42
N PRO A 164 2.41 2.29 26.51
CA PRO A 164 1.09 2.97 26.47
C PRO A 164 1.18 4.50 26.47
N SER A 165 2.30 5.11 26.89
CA SER A 165 2.47 6.56 27.08
C SER A 165 3.83 7.01 26.59
N LEU A 166 4.11 6.84 25.29
CA LEU A 166 5.42 7.13 24.73
C LEU A 166 5.75 8.63 24.70
N MET A 167 4.74 9.50 24.61
CA MET A 167 4.92 10.96 24.65
C MET A 167 5.49 11.48 25.97
N ASP A 168 5.21 10.81 27.07
CA ASP A 168 5.60 11.25 28.41
C ASP A 168 7.01 10.78 28.83
N THR A 169 7.77 10.22 27.87
CA THR A 169 9.07 9.66 28.15
C THR A 169 10.19 10.51 27.55
N SER A 170 11.24 10.81 28.34
CA SER A 170 12.46 11.44 27.83
C SER A 170 13.15 10.60 26.74
N MET A 171 12.88 9.28 26.69
CA MET A 171 13.38 8.38 25.66
C MET A 171 12.83 8.70 24.26
N TYR A 172 11.58 9.19 24.16
CA TYR A 172 11.02 9.60 22.89
C TYR A 172 11.76 10.83 22.33
N ASP A 173 11.95 11.86 23.16
CA ASP A 173 12.68 13.07 22.77
C ASP A 173 14.15 12.76 22.40
N GLU A 174 14.77 11.84 23.13
CA GLU A 174 16.13 11.38 22.83
C GLU A 174 16.16 10.63 21.49
N ALA A 175 15.23 9.71 21.25
CA ALA A 175 15.13 8.96 20.01
C ALA A 175 14.88 9.87 18.79
N LEU A 176 14.06 10.93 18.94
CA LEU A 176 13.83 11.92 17.88
C LEU A 176 15.07 12.74 17.51
N ARG A 177 15.96 13.02 18.50
CA ARG A 177 17.21 13.74 18.24
C ARG A 177 18.22 12.91 17.47
N HIS A 178 18.20 11.60 17.69
CA HIS A 178 19.22 10.67 17.19
C HIS A 178 18.76 9.77 16.06
N GLY A 179 17.47 9.80 15.65
CA GLY A 179 16.92 8.92 14.63
C GLY A 179 15.73 9.51 13.88
N ARG A 180 15.24 8.76 12.92
CA ARG A 180 14.08 9.14 12.10
C ARG A 180 13.00 8.08 12.20
N ILE A 181 11.76 8.49 12.47
CA ILE A 181 10.63 7.56 12.49
C ILE A 181 10.44 6.96 11.09
N TRP A 182 10.39 5.63 11.02
CA TRP A 182 10.07 4.92 9.80
C TRP A 182 8.81 4.06 9.89
N TYR A 183 8.34 3.75 11.11
CA TYR A 183 7.13 2.98 11.35
C TYR A 183 6.49 3.38 12.67
N ILE A 184 5.17 3.53 12.66
CA ILE A 184 4.36 3.83 13.83
C ILE A 184 3.15 2.92 13.89
N VAL A 185 2.80 2.44 15.09
CA VAL A 185 1.53 1.77 15.39
C VAL A 185 0.76 2.62 16.39
N TYR A 186 -0.45 2.99 16.01
CA TYR A 186 -1.28 3.88 16.81
C TYR A 186 -2.75 3.47 16.80
N VAL A 187 -3.48 3.94 17.82
CA VAL A 187 -4.94 3.84 17.91
C VAL A 187 -5.51 5.18 17.47
N SER A 188 -6.29 5.19 16.39
CA SER A 188 -6.96 6.41 15.93
C SER A 188 -7.96 6.91 17.00
N ARG A 189 -7.85 8.18 17.42
CA ARG A 189 -8.77 8.79 18.39
C ARG A 189 -10.22 8.74 17.95
N GLU A 190 -10.48 9.01 16.68
CA GLU A 190 -11.83 9.09 16.13
C GLU A 190 -12.55 7.75 16.08
N LYS A 191 -11.83 6.68 15.77
CA LYS A 191 -12.41 5.35 15.45
C LYS A 191 -12.03 4.26 16.45
N GLY A 192 -11.11 4.51 17.39
CA GLY A 192 -10.60 3.51 18.32
C GLY A 192 -9.97 2.28 17.62
N ARG A 193 -9.48 2.44 16.38
CA ARG A 193 -8.92 1.38 15.55
C ARG A 193 -7.41 1.44 15.55
N VAL A 194 -6.76 0.27 15.54
CA VAL A 194 -5.30 0.15 15.53
C VAL A 194 -4.78 0.09 14.10
N PHE A 195 -3.92 1.04 13.76
CA PHE A 195 -3.28 1.15 12.46
C PHE A 195 -1.75 1.12 12.59
N GLY A 196 -1.09 0.60 11.58
CA GLY A 196 0.34 0.73 11.37
C GLY A 196 0.62 1.49 10.09
N LEU A 197 1.60 2.39 10.14
CA LEU A 197 2.00 3.23 9.02
C LEU A 197 3.51 3.29 8.90
N THR A 198 4.03 2.95 7.73
CA THR A 198 5.47 3.08 7.43
C THR A 198 5.77 4.36 6.63
N ARG A 199 7.01 4.84 6.71
CA ARG A 199 7.51 5.94 5.89
C ARG A 199 7.33 5.72 4.37
N ASN A 200 7.33 4.47 3.92
CA ASN A 200 7.09 4.10 2.51
C ASN A 200 5.60 3.92 2.20
N ALA A 201 4.74 4.57 2.97
CA ALA A 201 3.29 4.60 2.79
C ALA A 201 2.63 3.21 2.70
N VAL A 202 3.10 2.25 3.50
CA VAL A 202 2.40 0.98 3.72
C VAL A 202 1.52 1.15 4.95
N PHE A 203 0.22 0.95 4.76
CA PHE A 203 -0.81 0.96 5.79
C PHE A 203 -1.20 -0.46 6.17
N THR A 204 -1.46 -0.67 7.45
CA THR A 204 -1.99 -1.94 7.97
C THR A 204 -3.04 -1.63 9.02
N ALA A 205 -4.23 -2.22 8.88
CA ALA A 205 -5.24 -2.20 9.93
C ALA A 205 -5.15 -3.49 10.74
N PHE A 206 -4.85 -3.39 12.02
CA PHE A 206 -4.76 -4.53 12.94
C PHE A 206 -6.09 -4.86 13.61
N THR A 207 -7.04 -3.93 13.58
CA THR A 207 -8.42 -4.16 14.04
C THR A 207 -9.33 -4.44 12.85
N ARG A 208 -10.39 -5.20 13.10
CA ARG A 208 -11.40 -5.52 12.08
C ARG A 208 -12.19 -4.26 11.72
N LEU A 209 -12.21 -3.91 10.43
CA LEU A 209 -13.01 -2.81 9.87
C LEU A 209 -13.39 -3.14 8.43
N SER A 210 -14.30 -2.35 7.84
CA SER A 210 -14.66 -2.48 6.42
C SER A 210 -13.53 -1.95 5.52
N GLU A 211 -13.49 -2.42 4.29
CA GLU A 211 -12.55 -1.91 3.28
C GLU A 211 -12.77 -0.42 3.01
N GLN A 212 -14.03 0.03 3.02
CA GLN A 212 -14.38 1.43 2.82
C GLN A 212 -13.86 2.33 3.96
N ASP A 213 -14.03 1.91 5.23
CA ASP A 213 -13.48 2.65 6.39
C ASP A 213 -11.95 2.72 6.35
N PHE A 214 -11.32 1.64 5.87
CA PHE A 214 -9.87 1.60 5.74
C PHE A 214 -9.38 2.55 4.64
N LEU A 215 -10.02 2.55 3.47
CA LEU A 215 -9.72 3.49 2.39
C LEU A 215 -9.91 4.93 2.80
N GLU A 216 -11.02 5.24 3.51
CA GLU A 216 -11.26 6.59 4.00
C GLU A 216 -10.16 7.06 4.96
N HIS A 217 -9.70 6.18 5.85
CA HIS A 217 -8.58 6.50 6.74
C HIS A 217 -7.28 6.80 5.97
N ILE A 218 -6.95 6.00 4.94
CA ILE A 218 -5.79 6.25 4.08
C ILE A 218 -5.90 7.59 3.36
N ARG A 219 -7.08 7.91 2.83
CA ARG A 219 -7.36 9.18 2.15
C ARG A 219 -7.19 10.39 3.05
N THR A 220 -7.50 10.26 4.33
CA THR A 220 -7.37 11.34 5.32
C THR A 220 -5.93 11.54 5.78
N GLU A 221 -5.18 10.45 5.96
CA GLU A 221 -3.85 10.52 6.58
C GLU A 221 -2.71 10.74 5.60
N VAL A 222 -2.84 10.34 4.34
CA VAL A 222 -1.70 10.32 3.39
C VAL A 222 -1.99 10.98 2.04
N VAL A 223 -3.24 10.93 1.62
CA VAL A 223 -3.61 11.36 0.25
C VAL A 223 -4.41 12.62 0.24
#